data_bef4f1935fe44646c05d93b499c9f35c
#
_entry.id   bef4f1935fe44646c05d93b499c9f35c
#
_cell.length_a   1.000
_cell.length_b   1.000
_cell.length_c   1.000
_cell.angle_alpha   90.00
_cell.angle_beta   90.00
_cell.angle_gamma   90.00
#
_symmetry.space_group_name_H-M   'P 1'
#
loop_
_entity.id
_entity.type
_entity.pdbx_description
1 polymer ?
#
loop_
_entity_poly.entity_id
_entity_poly.type
_entity_poly.pdbx_seq_one_letter_code
_entity_poly.pdbx_strand_id
1 'polypeptide(L)'
;KMINNYLERQIKENFPYQPTPEQEIAIKSLSDFLLAPRSETVFLLRGYAGTGKTSLVGALVRTLDKLQQKSVLLAPTGRAAKVFSAYAGHPAFTIHKKIYRQQSFSNETGNFSVNDNLTTHTLYIVDESSMIANDGLSGSAFGTGRLLDDLVQFVYSGMGCRLLLMGDTAQLPPVGEEQSPALFADALKGYGLEVQEVDLTQVVRQEQQSGILWNATRLRQLIAEDACEALPKIKVAGFADIKVLPGDELIDALETCYDRDGLDETIVICRSNKRANIYNNGIRSRILWREDELNTGDLLMVAKNNYYWTEKQKEMDFIANGETAVVRRVRRTR
;
A
#
# COMPACT_ATOMS: atom_id res chain seq x y z
N LYS A 1 6.42 -26.66 -19.64
CA LYS A 1 6.61 -27.40 -18.36
C LYS A 1 8.02 -27.22 -17.77
N MET A 2 9.11 -27.38 -18.56
CA MET A 2 10.48 -27.25 -18.03
C MET A 2 10.80 -25.83 -17.53
N ILE A 3 10.38 -24.79 -18.24
CA ILE A 3 10.61 -23.39 -17.87
C ILE A 3 9.77 -23.01 -16.64
N ASN A 4 8.51 -23.46 -16.53
CA ASN A 4 7.67 -23.21 -15.36
C ASN A 4 8.31 -23.78 -14.10
N ASN A 5 8.77 -25.05 -14.14
CA ASN A 5 9.44 -25.69 -13.00
C ASN A 5 10.74 -24.96 -12.60
N TYR A 6 11.44 -24.39 -13.57
CA TYR A 6 12.63 -23.58 -13.30
C TYR A 6 12.26 -22.30 -12.54
N LEU A 7 11.25 -21.57 -13.03
CA LEU A 7 10.80 -20.30 -12.41
C LEU A 7 10.25 -20.54 -11.01
N GLU A 8 9.40 -21.57 -10.83
CA GLU A 8 8.91 -21.97 -9.50
C GLU A 8 10.06 -22.25 -8.52
N ARG A 9 11.07 -23.00 -8.96
CA ARG A 9 12.26 -23.29 -8.14
C ARG A 9 13.00 -22.02 -7.78
N GLN A 10 13.21 -21.10 -8.74
CA GLN A 10 13.90 -19.84 -8.50
C GLN A 10 13.14 -18.95 -7.50
N ILE A 11 11.81 -18.89 -7.56
CA ILE A 11 11.01 -18.16 -6.58
C ILE A 11 11.14 -18.80 -5.19
N LYS A 12 11.06 -20.14 -5.10
CA LYS A 12 11.25 -20.88 -3.83
C LYS A 12 12.64 -20.67 -3.22
N GLU A 13 13.69 -20.68 -4.02
CA GLU A 13 15.08 -20.41 -3.57
C GLU A 13 15.26 -18.99 -3.02
N ASN A 14 14.51 -18.01 -3.55
CA ASN A 14 14.52 -16.63 -3.06
C ASN A 14 13.51 -16.36 -1.93
N PHE A 15 12.67 -17.34 -1.59
CA PHE A 15 11.71 -17.22 -0.50
C PHE A 15 12.43 -17.43 0.85
N PRO A 16 12.23 -16.53 1.84
CA PRO A 16 13.04 -16.56 3.05
C PRO A 16 12.71 -17.70 4.02
N TYR A 17 11.60 -18.39 3.79
CA TYR A 17 11.10 -19.47 4.63
C TYR A 17 10.66 -20.66 3.79
N GLN A 18 10.31 -21.77 4.43
CA GLN A 18 9.65 -22.85 3.73
C GLN A 18 8.21 -22.43 3.40
N PRO A 19 7.80 -22.45 2.13
CA PRO A 19 6.45 -22.07 1.74
C PRO A 19 5.38 -22.96 2.35
N THR A 20 4.26 -22.37 2.75
CA THR A 20 3.05 -23.15 3.09
C THR A 20 2.41 -23.74 1.84
N PRO A 21 1.50 -24.73 1.97
CA PRO A 21 0.79 -25.30 0.82
C PRO A 21 0.08 -24.25 -0.04
N GLU A 22 -0.55 -23.23 0.58
CA GLU A 22 -1.19 -22.13 -0.16
C GLU A 22 -0.16 -21.27 -0.90
N GLN A 23 0.98 -20.99 -0.28
CA GLN A 23 2.07 -20.25 -0.92
C GLN A 23 2.72 -21.04 -2.05
N GLU A 24 2.80 -22.37 -1.95
CA GLU A 24 3.26 -23.20 -3.07
C GLU A 24 2.32 -23.13 -4.27
N ILE A 25 1.00 -23.16 -4.03
CA ILE A 25 -0.01 -22.97 -5.08
C ILE A 25 0.15 -21.57 -5.70
N ALA A 26 0.35 -20.56 -4.88
CA ALA A 26 0.57 -19.18 -5.36
C ALA A 26 1.84 -19.05 -6.23
N ILE A 27 2.95 -19.67 -5.82
CA ILE A 27 4.21 -19.69 -6.58
C ILE A 27 4.00 -20.35 -7.95
N LYS A 28 3.31 -21.48 -7.98
CA LYS A 28 2.99 -22.16 -9.23
C LYS A 28 2.10 -21.31 -10.14
N SER A 29 1.02 -20.74 -9.59
CA SER A 29 0.10 -19.88 -10.35
C SER A 29 0.80 -18.62 -10.88
N LEU A 30 1.71 -18.02 -10.10
CA LEU A 30 2.54 -16.89 -10.54
C LEU A 30 3.46 -17.28 -11.70
N SER A 31 4.05 -18.47 -11.65
CA SER A 31 4.90 -18.97 -12.73
C SER A 31 4.10 -19.22 -14.01
N ASP A 32 2.91 -19.78 -13.90
CA ASP A 32 2.00 -19.98 -15.04
C ASP A 32 1.54 -18.64 -15.62
N PHE A 33 1.20 -17.66 -14.78
CA PHE A 33 0.83 -16.30 -15.18
C PHE A 33 1.94 -15.59 -15.95
N LEU A 34 3.17 -15.63 -15.45
CA LEU A 34 4.30 -14.95 -16.08
C LEU A 34 4.66 -15.55 -17.45
N LEU A 35 4.42 -16.84 -17.64
CA LEU A 35 4.71 -17.56 -18.86
C LEU A 35 3.49 -17.74 -19.78
N ALA A 36 2.33 -17.20 -19.39
CA ALA A 36 1.14 -17.26 -20.23
C ALA A 36 1.37 -16.56 -21.59
N PRO A 37 0.87 -17.13 -22.70
CA PRO A 37 1.10 -16.57 -24.04
C PRO A 37 0.39 -15.23 -24.25
N ARG A 38 -0.76 -14.99 -23.59
CA ARG A 38 -1.50 -13.74 -23.65
C ARG A 38 -0.96 -12.75 -22.62
N SER A 39 -0.81 -11.50 -23.04
CA SER A 39 -0.39 -10.39 -22.15
C SER A 39 -1.57 -9.76 -21.42
N GLU A 40 -2.79 -9.85 -21.98
CA GLU A 40 -4.02 -9.31 -21.39
C GLU A 40 -4.50 -10.19 -20.23
N THR A 41 -3.59 -10.48 -19.31
CA THR A 41 -3.82 -11.24 -18.08
C THR A 41 -3.44 -10.41 -16.88
N VAL A 42 -4.22 -10.52 -15.82
CA VAL A 42 -3.95 -9.90 -14.52
C VAL A 42 -3.87 -10.98 -13.44
N PHE A 43 -2.93 -10.83 -12.54
CA PHE A 43 -2.83 -11.70 -11.36
C PHE A 43 -3.36 -10.97 -10.13
N LEU A 44 -4.28 -11.60 -9.42
CA LEU A 44 -4.89 -11.08 -8.21
C LEU A 44 -4.44 -11.93 -7.01
N LEU A 45 -3.61 -11.35 -6.15
CA LEU A 45 -3.13 -11.99 -4.92
C LEU A 45 -3.81 -11.35 -3.72
N ARG A 46 -4.82 -12.01 -3.19
CA ARG A 46 -5.48 -11.57 -1.97
C ARG A 46 -4.97 -12.36 -0.77
N GLY A 47 -5.00 -11.75 0.37
CA GLY A 47 -4.69 -12.44 1.62
C GLY A 47 -4.66 -11.51 2.80
N TYR A 48 -4.83 -12.06 3.97
CA TYR A 48 -4.84 -11.32 5.22
C TYR A 48 -3.42 -10.89 5.65
N ALA A 49 -3.34 -9.99 6.61
CA ALA A 49 -2.07 -9.67 7.25
C ALA A 49 -1.45 -10.94 7.87
N GLY A 50 -0.17 -11.15 7.70
CA GLY A 50 0.53 -12.33 8.23
C GLY A 50 0.47 -13.60 7.38
N THR A 51 -0.20 -13.58 6.22
CA THR A 51 -0.26 -14.73 5.29
C THR A 51 0.96 -14.86 4.38
N GLY A 52 1.88 -13.87 4.42
CA GLY A 52 3.13 -13.91 3.69
C GLY A 52 3.09 -13.35 2.27
N LYS A 53 2.05 -12.59 1.88
CA LYS A 53 1.99 -11.89 0.58
C LYS A 53 3.28 -11.11 0.27
N THR A 54 3.69 -10.29 1.23
CA THR A 54 4.90 -9.46 1.15
C THR A 54 6.16 -10.27 0.90
N SER A 55 6.33 -11.39 1.63
CA SER A 55 7.48 -12.29 1.45
C SER A 55 7.46 -12.97 0.09
N LEU A 56 6.27 -13.37 -0.37
CA LEU A 56 6.09 -14.01 -1.67
C LEU A 56 6.44 -13.05 -2.81
N VAL A 57 5.92 -11.84 -2.78
CA VAL A 57 6.19 -10.84 -3.82
C VAL A 57 7.64 -10.36 -3.75
N GLY A 58 8.23 -10.22 -2.57
CA GLY A 58 9.66 -9.95 -2.43
C GLY A 58 10.53 -11.04 -3.05
N ALA A 59 10.17 -12.32 -2.89
CA ALA A 59 10.86 -13.43 -3.55
C ALA A 59 10.70 -13.39 -5.07
N LEU A 60 9.49 -13.06 -5.55
CA LEU A 60 9.21 -12.87 -6.98
C LEU A 60 10.08 -11.76 -7.57
N VAL A 61 10.10 -10.58 -6.94
CA VAL A 61 10.90 -9.43 -7.41
C VAL A 61 12.38 -9.78 -7.48
N ARG A 62 12.94 -10.39 -6.43
CA ARG A 62 14.34 -10.86 -6.44
C ARG A 62 14.63 -11.88 -7.54
N THR A 63 13.66 -12.74 -7.85
CA THR A 63 13.79 -13.70 -8.94
C THR A 63 13.79 -13.02 -10.30
N LEU A 64 12.87 -12.07 -10.51
CA LEU A 64 12.80 -11.29 -11.74
C LEU A 64 14.09 -10.49 -11.97
N ASP A 65 14.63 -9.85 -10.94
CA ASP A 65 15.90 -9.11 -11.02
C ASP A 65 17.06 -10.02 -11.43
N LYS A 66 17.18 -11.23 -10.83
CA LYS A 66 18.21 -12.22 -11.21
C LYS A 66 18.05 -12.70 -12.66
N LEU A 67 16.83 -12.79 -13.14
CA LEU A 67 16.53 -13.19 -14.51
C LEU A 67 16.54 -12.02 -15.50
N GLN A 68 16.90 -10.81 -15.05
CA GLN A 68 16.92 -9.57 -15.82
C GLN A 68 15.54 -9.27 -16.46
N GLN A 69 14.46 -9.69 -15.80
CA GLN A 69 13.10 -9.37 -16.20
C GLN A 69 12.67 -8.05 -15.56
N LYS A 70 12.01 -7.21 -16.34
CA LYS A 70 11.60 -5.87 -15.88
C LYS A 70 10.39 -5.95 -14.94
N SER A 71 10.50 -5.32 -13.80
CA SER A 71 9.37 -5.10 -12.90
C SER A 71 9.29 -3.64 -12.44
N VAL A 72 8.08 -3.18 -12.15
CA VAL A 72 7.80 -1.85 -11.61
C VAL A 72 6.89 -2.01 -10.41
N LEU A 73 7.36 -1.53 -9.25
CA LEU A 73 6.62 -1.62 -8.00
C LEU A 73 5.83 -0.34 -7.75
N LEU A 74 4.54 -0.50 -7.47
CA LEU A 74 3.61 0.60 -7.26
C LEU A 74 2.83 0.45 -5.95
N ALA A 75 2.42 1.57 -5.38
CA ALA A 75 1.49 1.61 -4.26
C ALA A 75 0.59 2.87 -4.33
N PRO A 76 -0.59 2.87 -3.67
CA PRO A 76 -1.49 4.01 -3.70
C PRO A 76 -0.94 5.28 -3.03
N THR A 77 -0.10 5.13 -2.01
CA THR A 77 0.44 6.24 -1.21
C THR A 77 1.97 6.22 -1.14
N GLY A 78 2.58 7.37 -0.87
CA GLY A 78 4.03 7.48 -0.69
C GLY A 78 4.57 6.62 0.45
N ARG A 79 3.84 6.54 1.58
CA ARG A 79 4.21 5.66 2.70
C ARG A 79 4.19 4.19 2.31
N ALA A 80 3.13 3.74 1.65
CA ALA A 80 3.03 2.36 1.17
C ALA A 80 4.15 2.04 0.16
N ALA A 81 4.46 2.94 -0.77
CA ALA A 81 5.56 2.78 -1.71
C ALA A 81 6.92 2.66 -1.00
N LYS A 82 7.18 3.48 0.03
CA LYS A 82 8.40 3.40 0.84
C LYS A 82 8.53 2.05 1.54
N VAL A 83 7.46 1.56 2.16
CA VAL A 83 7.42 0.24 2.82
C VAL A 83 7.64 -0.86 1.80
N PHE A 84 6.94 -0.80 0.66
CA PHE A 84 7.08 -1.78 -0.42
C PHE A 84 8.53 -1.84 -0.95
N SER A 85 9.13 -0.69 -1.19
CA SER A 85 10.54 -0.60 -1.62
C SER A 85 11.50 -1.26 -0.60
N ALA A 86 11.28 -1.04 0.68
CA ALA A 86 12.14 -1.55 1.75
C ALA A 86 12.14 -3.09 1.80
N TYR A 87 10.98 -3.73 1.75
CA TYR A 87 10.94 -5.20 1.82
C TYR A 87 11.20 -5.91 0.51
N ALA A 88 10.91 -5.29 -0.63
CA ALA A 88 11.21 -5.87 -1.93
C ALA A 88 12.67 -5.71 -2.32
N GLY A 89 13.38 -4.74 -1.72
CA GLY A 89 14.76 -4.40 -2.08
C GLY A 89 14.88 -3.74 -3.45
N HIS A 90 13.78 -3.13 -3.95
CA HIS A 90 13.67 -2.54 -5.27
C HIS A 90 12.88 -1.23 -5.20
N PRO A 91 13.21 -0.20 -6.00
CA PRO A 91 12.48 1.06 -5.98
C PRO A 91 10.98 0.89 -6.25
N ALA A 92 10.14 1.50 -5.41
CA ALA A 92 8.70 1.55 -5.59
C ALA A 92 8.22 3.00 -5.69
N PHE A 93 7.17 3.22 -6.46
CA PHE A 93 6.61 4.54 -6.75
C PHE A 93 5.13 4.59 -6.37
N THR A 94 4.58 5.79 -6.20
CA THR A 94 3.13 5.90 -6.15
C THR A 94 2.54 5.66 -7.53
N ILE A 95 1.33 5.09 -7.58
CA ILE A 95 0.59 4.90 -8.84
C ILE A 95 0.52 6.23 -9.58
N HIS A 96 0.12 7.30 -8.89
CA HIS A 96 -0.03 8.63 -9.48
C HIS A 96 1.26 9.14 -10.14
N LYS A 97 2.40 9.04 -9.47
CA LYS A 97 3.70 9.47 -10.04
C LYS A 97 4.12 8.67 -11.26
N LYS A 98 3.67 7.43 -11.37
CA LYS A 98 4.08 6.56 -12.48
C LYS A 98 3.19 6.70 -13.71
N ILE A 99 1.87 6.80 -13.52
CA ILE A 99 0.93 6.70 -14.64
C ILE A 99 0.47 8.06 -15.17
N TYR A 100 0.65 9.16 -14.41
CA TYR A 100 0.22 10.49 -14.85
C TYR A 100 1.37 11.40 -15.22
N ARG A 101 1.12 12.27 -16.20
CA ARG A 101 2.00 13.39 -16.56
C ARG A 101 1.21 14.69 -16.60
N GLN A 102 1.88 15.78 -16.30
CA GLN A 102 1.31 17.11 -16.40
C GLN A 102 1.19 17.54 -17.86
N GLN A 103 0.01 18.00 -18.27
CA GLN A 103 -0.23 18.45 -19.66
C GLN A 103 -0.02 19.95 -19.88
N SER A 104 -0.39 20.80 -18.93
CA SER A 104 -0.23 22.25 -19.06
C SER A 104 -0.48 22.97 -17.73
N PHE A 105 0.18 24.10 -17.55
CA PHE A 105 -0.17 25.09 -16.52
C PHE A 105 -1.23 26.04 -17.09
N SER A 106 -2.48 25.82 -16.80
CA SER A 106 -3.50 26.87 -16.93
C SER A 106 -4.23 27.01 -15.61
N ASN A 107 -4.00 28.15 -14.96
CA ASN A 107 -4.71 28.62 -13.77
C ASN A 107 -4.78 27.64 -12.58
N GLU A 108 -3.79 27.69 -11.68
CA GLU A 108 -3.78 27.14 -10.31
C GLU A 108 -4.13 25.63 -10.12
N THR A 109 -4.70 24.96 -11.12
CA THR A 109 -5.01 23.53 -11.12
C THR A 109 -4.33 22.86 -12.29
N GLY A 110 -3.23 22.15 -12.04
CA GLY A 110 -2.59 21.33 -13.07
C GLY A 110 -3.54 20.21 -13.53
N ASN A 111 -3.76 20.07 -14.85
CA ASN A 111 -4.44 18.93 -15.42
C ASN A 111 -3.42 17.84 -15.75
N PHE A 112 -3.61 16.64 -15.21
CA PHE A 112 -2.77 15.48 -15.41
C PHE A 112 -3.49 14.48 -16.29
N SER A 113 -2.84 14.04 -17.36
CA SER A 113 -3.33 12.95 -18.19
C SER A 113 -2.57 11.66 -17.92
N VAL A 114 -3.18 10.54 -18.28
CA VAL A 114 -2.49 9.25 -18.30
C VAL A 114 -1.31 9.34 -19.27
N ASN A 115 -0.15 8.93 -18.79
CA ASN A 115 1.09 8.93 -19.57
C ASN A 115 1.09 7.79 -20.60
N ASP A 116 1.91 7.89 -21.61
CA ASP A 116 2.19 6.77 -22.51
C ASP A 116 3.09 5.75 -21.82
N ASN A 117 2.73 4.47 -21.87
CA ASN A 117 3.58 3.42 -21.36
C ASN A 117 4.59 2.98 -22.41
N LEU A 118 5.79 3.49 -22.31
CA LEU A 118 6.90 3.15 -23.21
C LEU A 118 7.66 1.87 -22.81
N THR A 119 7.24 1.21 -21.73
CA THR A 119 7.88 -0.04 -21.29
C THR A 119 7.36 -1.23 -22.09
N THR A 120 8.19 -2.25 -22.22
CA THR A 120 7.85 -3.49 -22.90
C THR A 120 8.14 -4.68 -21.98
N HIS A 121 7.29 -5.72 -22.05
CA HIS A 121 7.47 -6.97 -21.30
C HIS A 121 7.77 -6.72 -19.80
N THR A 122 7.03 -5.79 -19.19
CA THR A 122 7.24 -5.34 -17.82
C THR A 122 6.08 -5.82 -16.93
N LEU A 123 6.42 -6.38 -15.78
CA LEU A 123 5.44 -6.71 -14.74
C LEU A 123 5.26 -5.50 -13.82
N TYR A 124 4.05 -4.97 -13.78
CA TYR A 124 3.63 -3.95 -12.81
C TYR A 124 3.03 -4.66 -11.59
N ILE A 125 3.58 -4.40 -10.42
CA ILE A 125 3.14 -4.99 -9.16
C ILE A 125 2.62 -3.88 -8.27
N VAL A 126 1.36 -3.97 -7.86
CA VAL A 126 0.69 -2.98 -7.03
C VAL A 126 0.38 -3.57 -5.67
N ASP A 127 0.99 -3.02 -4.63
CA ASP A 127 0.66 -3.34 -3.24
C ASP A 127 -0.46 -2.42 -2.72
N GLU A 128 -1.10 -2.82 -1.63
CA GLU A 128 -2.22 -2.10 -0.99
C GLU A 128 -3.36 -1.78 -1.95
N SER A 129 -3.68 -2.70 -2.87
CA SER A 129 -4.72 -2.51 -3.89
C SER A 129 -6.12 -2.33 -3.31
N SER A 130 -6.33 -2.62 -2.02
CA SER A 130 -7.57 -2.31 -1.29
C SER A 130 -7.91 -0.81 -1.25
N MET A 131 -6.93 0.06 -1.48
CA MET A 131 -7.11 1.51 -1.50
C MET A 131 -7.40 2.09 -2.90
N ILE A 132 -7.40 1.28 -3.95
CA ILE A 132 -7.65 1.75 -5.33
C ILE A 132 -9.14 1.95 -5.54
N ALA A 133 -9.54 3.20 -5.79
CA ALA A 133 -10.90 3.59 -6.10
C ALA A 133 -11.17 3.56 -7.61
N ASN A 134 -12.44 3.40 -7.97
CA ASN A 134 -12.88 3.57 -9.36
C ASN A 134 -14.14 4.43 -9.50
N ASP A 135 -14.70 4.92 -8.39
CA ASP A 135 -15.72 5.95 -8.44
C ASP A 135 -15.11 7.27 -8.87
N GLY A 136 -15.58 7.79 -10.01
CA GLY A 136 -15.07 9.04 -10.57
C GLY A 136 -15.36 10.22 -9.63
N LEU A 137 -14.32 10.79 -9.02
CA LEU A 137 -14.43 12.03 -8.29
C LEU A 137 -14.62 13.16 -9.30
N SER A 138 -15.81 13.76 -9.34
CA SER A 138 -16.08 14.95 -10.12
C SER A 138 -15.12 16.07 -9.70
N GLY A 139 -14.30 16.55 -10.65
CA GLY A 139 -13.27 17.57 -10.40
C GLY A 139 -11.89 17.01 -10.04
N SER A 140 -11.62 15.72 -10.29
CA SER A 140 -10.27 15.17 -10.19
C SER A 140 -9.32 15.87 -11.16
N ALA A 141 -8.15 16.27 -10.67
CA ALA A 141 -7.08 16.82 -11.51
C ALA A 141 -6.34 15.73 -12.31
N PHE A 142 -6.62 14.44 -12.04
CA PHE A 142 -5.89 13.31 -12.61
C PHE A 142 -6.77 12.50 -13.56
N GLY A 143 -6.31 12.36 -14.80
CA GLY A 143 -6.86 11.48 -15.81
C GLY A 143 -8.38 11.52 -15.90
N THR A 144 -9.01 10.35 -15.87
CA THR A 144 -10.47 10.21 -15.88
C THR A 144 -11.10 10.42 -14.49
N GLY A 145 -10.30 10.54 -13.43
CA GLY A 145 -10.76 10.50 -12.04
C GLY A 145 -11.02 9.09 -11.51
N ARG A 146 -10.83 8.07 -12.35
CA ARG A 146 -11.03 6.64 -12.06
C ARG A 146 -9.66 5.95 -12.05
N LEU A 147 -9.10 5.78 -10.87
CA LEU A 147 -7.71 5.32 -10.75
C LEU A 147 -7.48 3.92 -11.30
N LEU A 148 -8.44 3.00 -11.13
CA LEU A 148 -8.32 1.65 -11.68
C LEU A 148 -8.38 1.66 -13.21
N ASP A 149 -9.31 2.40 -13.80
CA ASP A 149 -9.42 2.55 -15.26
C ASP A 149 -8.12 3.07 -15.85
N ASP A 150 -7.59 4.13 -15.27
CA ASP A 150 -6.35 4.78 -15.73
C ASP A 150 -5.13 3.86 -15.57
N LEU A 151 -5.04 3.11 -14.45
CA LEU A 151 -3.98 2.14 -14.21
C LEU A 151 -4.00 1.00 -15.25
N VAL A 152 -5.18 0.42 -15.49
CA VAL A 152 -5.35 -0.66 -16.47
C VAL A 152 -5.01 -0.15 -17.87
N GLN A 153 -5.54 1.01 -18.26
CA GLN A 153 -5.22 1.63 -19.53
C GLN A 153 -3.71 1.85 -19.70
N PHE A 154 -3.05 2.40 -18.69
CA PHE A 154 -1.62 2.65 -18.73
C PHE A 154 -0.82 1.35 -18.89
N VAL A 155 -1.07 0.35 -18.05
CA VAL A 155 -0.27 -0.89 -18.06
C VAL A 155 -0.41 -1.61 -19.40
N TYR A 156 -1.64 -1.80 -19.87
CA TYR A 156 -1.89 -2.60 -21.08
C TYR A 156 -1.73 -1.82 -22.40
N SER A 157 -1.45 -0.52 -22.33
CA SER A 157 -0.93 0.21 -23.51
C SER A 157 0.54 -0.12 -23.81
N GLY A 158 1.27 -0.65 -22.83
CA GLY A 158 2.64 -1.13 -23.04
C GLY A 158 2.69 -2.55 -23.63
N MET A 159 3.56 -2.75 -24.60
CA MET A 159 3.67 -4.03 -25.31
C MET A 159 4.13 -5.16 -24.37
N GLY A 160 3.30 -6.21 -24.21
CA GLY A 160 3.62 -7.37 -23.39
C GLY A 160 3.69 -7.10 -21.89
N CYS A 161 3.16 -5.95 -21.44
CA CYS A 161 3.10 -5.61 -20.02
C CYS A 161 1.97 -6.38 -19.32
N ARG A 162 2.15 -6.64 -18.03
CA ARG A 162 1.22 -7.38 -17.17
C ARG A 162 1.04 -6.67 -15.84
N LEU A 163 -0.08 -6.95 -15.18
CA LEU A 163 -0.45 -6.38 -13.89
C LEU A 163 -0.61 -7.48 -12.84
N LEU A 164 -0.01 -7.27 -11.68
CA LEU A 164 -0.24 -8.03 -10.45
C LEU A 164 -0.79 -7.06 -9.41
N LEU A 165 -1.99 -7.33 -8.92
CA LEU A 165 -2.64 -6.58 -7.85
C LEU A 165 -2.59 -7.41 -6.57
N MET A 166 -2.09 -6.83 -5.48
CA MET A 166 -2.11 -7.51 -4.20
C MET A 166 -2.74 -6.64 -3.11
N GLY A 167 -3.50 -7.28 -2.22
CA GLY A 167 -4.19 -6.58 -1.15
C GLY A 167 -4.90 -7.49 -0.17
N ASP A 168 -5.57 -6.86 0.76
CA ASP A 168 -6.35 -7.50 1.82
C ASP A 168 -7.77 -6.96 1.78
N THR A 169 -8.74 -7.83 1.51
CA THR A 169 -10.17 -7.47 1.43
C THR A 169 -10.79 -7.13 2.78
N ALA A 170 -10.11 -7.43 3.89
CA ALA A 170 -10.53 -7.05 5.23
C ALA A 170 -9.99 -5.69 5.69
N GLN A 171 -9.12 -5.05 4.89
CA GLN A 171 -8.67 -3.68 5.14
C GLN A 171 -9.71 -2.65 4.68
N LEU A 172 -9.54 -1.41 5.13
CA LEU A 172 -10.43 -0.32 4.77
C LEU A 172 -10.49 -0.13 3.25
N PRO A 173 -11.71 -0.07 2.68
CA PRO A 173 -11.90 0.23 1.26
C PRO A 173 -11.61 1.70 0.94
N PRO A 174 -11.60 2.08 -0.34
CA PRO A 174 -11.53 3.47 -0.74
C PRO A 174 -12.69 4.29 -0.17
N VAL A 175 -12.46 5.59 0.01
CA VAL A 175 -13.52 6.48 0.51
C VAL A 175 -14.67 6.55 -0.48
N GLY A 176 -15.88 6.23 -0.01
CA GLY A 176 -17.09 6.24 -0.82
C GLY A 176 -17.43 4.91 -1.49
N GLU A 177 -16.55 3.92 -1.43
CA GLU A 177 -16.79 2.58 -1.96
C GLU A 177 -16.87 1.56 -0.82
N GLU A 178 -17.72 0.54 -0.96
CA GLU A 178 -17.80 -0.54 0.02
C GLU A 178 -16.61 -1.49 -0.05
N GLN A 179 -16.05 -1.63 -1.25
CA GLN A 179 -14.90 -2.50 -1.53
C GLN A 179 -14.09 -1.93 -2.70
N SER A 180 -12.78 -2.18 -2.74
CA SER A 180 -11.97 -1.79 -3.89
C SER A 180 -12.22 -2.70 -5.09
N PRO A 181 -12.63 -2.17 -6.25
CA PRO A 181 -12.83 -2.98 -7.46
C PRO A 181 -11.55 -3.65 -7.95
N ALA A 182 -10.38 -3.14 -7.57
CA ALA A 182 -9.09 -3.73 -7.92
C ALA A 182 -8.85 -5.12 -7.29
N LEU A 183 -9.62 -5.51 -6.28
CA LEU A 183 -9.52 -6.81 -5.62
C LEU A 183 -10.62 -7.81 -6.03
N PHE A 184 -11.42 -7.48 -7.05
CA PHE A 184 -12.51 -8.33 -7.53
C PHE A 184 -12.29 -8.77 -8.97
N ALA A 185 -12.29 -10.09 -9.16
CA ALA A 185 -12.08 -10.69 -10.47
C ALA A 185 -13.08 -10.20 -11.54
N ASP A 186 -14.36 -10.05 -11.17
CA ASP A 186 -15.39 -9.65 -12.13
C ASP A 186 -15.22 -8.20 -12.60
N ALA A 187 -14.77 -7.31 -11.73
CA ALA A 187 -14.42 -5.95 -12.13
C ALA A 187 -13.25 -5.94 -13.14
N LEU A 188 -12.23 -6.76 -12.89
CA LEU A 188 -11.06 -6.88 -13.78
C LEU A 188 -11.39 -7.55 -15.11
N LYS A 189 -12.28 -8.56 -15.11
CA LYS A 189 -12.80 -9.18 -16.34
C LYS A 189 -13.58 -8.17 -17.20
N GLY A 190 -14.21 -7.18 -16.59
CA GLY A 190 -14.89 -6.08 -17.31
C GLY A 190 -13.98 -5.28 -18.24
N TYR A 191 -12.67 -5.29 -18.04
CA TYR A 191 -11.67 -4.72 -18.94
C TYR A 191 -11.22 -5.67 -20.07
N GLY A 192 -11.82 -6.84 -20.19
CA GLY A 192 -11.40 -7.86 -21.17
C GLY A 192 -10.16 -8.65 -20.74
N LEU A 193 -9.75 -8.54 -19.46
CA LEU A 193 -8.59 -9.23 -18.93
C LEU A 193 -8.94 -10.66 -18.50
N GLU A 194 -8.01 -11.58 -18.73
CA GLU A 194 -8.03 -12.89 -18.12
C GLU A 194 -7.49 -12.77 -16.70
N VAL A 195 -8.28 -13.19 -15.69
CA VAL A 195 -7.93 -13.05 -14.28
C VAL A 195 -7.46 -14.37 -13.72
N GLN A 196 -6.24 -14.41 -13.20
CA GLN A 196 -5.76 -15.50 -12.35
C GLN A 196 -5.75 -14.99 -10.90
N GLU A 197 -6.36 -15.74 -10.00
CA GLU A 197 -6.51 -15.30 -8.61
C GLU A 197 -6.04 -16.39 -7.64
N VAL A 198 -5.40 -15.94 -6.55
CA VAL A 198 -5.00 -16.78 -5.43
C VAL A 198 -5.30 -16.05 -4.13
N ASP A 199 -5.92 -16.78 -3.20
CA ASP A 199 -6.20 -16.33 -1.85
C ASP A 199 -5.25 -17.02 -0.86
N LEU A 200 -4.56 -16.23 -0.05
CA LEU A 200 -3.74 -16.69 1.07
C LEU A 200 -4.52 -16.48 2.36
N THR A 201 -5.01 -17.54 2.94
CA THR A 201 -5.84 -17.50 4.16
C THR A 201 -5.07 -17.97 5.39
N GLN A 202 -4.07 -18.83 5.18
CA GLN A 202 -3.28 -19.41 6.27
C GLN A 202 -2.30 -18.38 6.85
N VAL A 203 -2.48 -18.03 8.10
CA VAL A 203 -1.57 -17.13 8.82
C VAL A 203 -0.33 -17.90 9.26
N VAL A 204 0.85 -17.41 8.89
CA VAL A 204 2.13 -18.08 9.12
C VAL A 204 2.75 -17.74 10.48
N ARG A 205 2.35 -16.60 11.07
CA ARG A 205 2.87 -16.15 12.36
C ARG A 205 2.19 -16.89 13.52
N GLN A 206 2.93 -17.11 14.61
CA GLN A 206 2.42 -17.75 15.84
C GLN A 206 1.25 -16.94 16.43
N GLU A 207 0.03 -17.24 16.04
CA GLU A 207 -1.20 -16.57 16.51
C GLU A 207 -1.41 -16.71 18.02
N GLN A 208 -0.93 -17.80 18.60
CA GLN A 208 -1.21 -18.15 19.99
C GLN A 208 -0.58 -17.19 21.03
N GLN A 209 0.44 -16.43 20.66
CA GLN A 209 1.15 -15.50 21.54
C GLN A 209 0.86 -14.03 21.25
N SER A 210 0.26 -13.69 20.09
CA SER A 210 -0.04 -12.32 19.72
C SER A 210 -1.53 -12.02 19.87
N GLY A 211 -1.86 -11.14 20.78
CA GLY A 211 -3.21 -10.63 20.97
C GLY A 211 -3.65 -9.75 19.80
N ILE A 212 -2.74 -9.03 19.17
CA ILE A 212 -3.02 -8.25 17.96
C ILE A 212 -3.49 -9.18 16.85
N LEU A 213 -2.74 -10.24 16.57
CA LEU A 213 -3.07 -11.17 15.51
C LEU A 213 -4.32 -12.01 15.81
N TRP A 214 -4.47 -12.43 17.08
CA TRP A 214 -5.66 -13.16 17.53
C TRP A 214 -6.94 -12.32 17.31
N ASN A 215 -6.94 -11.05 17.74
CA ASN A 215 -8.10 -10.17 17.56
C ASN A 215 -8.34 -9.84 16.09
N ALA A 216 -7.30 -9.61 15.31
CA ALA A 216 -7.43 -9.39 13.86
C ALA A 216 -8.06 -10.60 13.16
N THR A 217 -7.63 -11.81 13.48
CA THR A 217 -8.20 -13.06 12.93
C THR A 217 -9.68 -13.21 13.33
N ARG A 218 -10.01 -12.90 14.60
CA ARG A 218 -11.40 -12.97 15.07
C ARG A 218 -12.29 -11.95 14.33
N LEU A 219 -11.82 -10.72 14.13
CA LEU A 219 -12.54 -9.70 13.38
C LEU A 219 -12.81 -10.14 11.93
N ARG A 220 -11.81 -10.74 11.28
CA ARG A 220 -11.95 -11.26 9.91
C ARG A 220 -12.99 -12.38 9.82
N GLN A 221 -13.02 -13.28 10.79
CA GLN A 221 -14.03 -14.32 10.85
C GLN A 221 -15.43 -13.73 10.95
N LEU A 222 -15.63 -12.72 11.81
CA LEU A 222 -16.91 -12.04 11.94
C LEU A 222 -17.36 -11.36 10.63
N ILE A 223 -16.41 -10.76 9.90
CA ILE A 223 -16.68 -10.15 8.58
C ILE A 223 -17.04 -11.23 7.56
N ALA A 224 -16.32 -12.35 7.52
CA ALA A 224 -16.57 -13.43 6.58
C ALA A 224 -17.91 -14.16 6.85
N GLU A 225 -18.34 -14.22 8.11
CA GLU A 225 -19.61 -14.81 8.55
C GLU A 225 -20.79 -13.83 8.44
N ASP A 226 -20.54 -12.58 8.01
CA ASP A 226 -21.51 -11.47 8.03
C ASP A 226 -22.16 -11.24 9.42
N ALA A 227 -21.39 -11.56 10.46
CA ALA A 227 -21.81 -11.50 11.86
C ALA A 227 -21.51 -10.14 12.50
N CYS A 228 -21.85 -9.04 11.82
CA CYS A 228 -21.50 -7.68 12.23
C CYS A 228 -22.63 -6.93 12.98
N GLU A 229 -23.64 -7.63 13.47
CA GLU A 229 -24.78 -7.03 14.19
C GLU A 229 -24.40 -6.38 15.54
N ALA A 230 -23.31 -6.85 16.16
CA ALA A 230 -22.81 -6.32 17.43
C ALA A 230 -21.38 -5.79 17.32
N LEU A 231 -21.06 -4.79 18.16
CA LEU A 231 -19.67 -4.30 18.25
C LEU A 231 -18.73 -5.43 18.67
N PRO A 232 -17.62 -5.63 17.97
CA PRO A 232 -16.67 -6.68 18.30
C PRO A 232 -16.02 -6.42 19.65
N LYS A 233 -15.84 -7.50 20.43
CA LYS A 233 -15.12 -7.44 21.70
C LYS A 233 -13.66 -7.77 21.51
N ILE A 234 -12.79 -6.83 21.87
CA ILE A 234 -11.34 -7.02 21.84
C ILE A 234 -10.91 -7.79 23.09
N LYS A 235 -10.23 -8.92 22.89
CA LYS A 235 -9.64 -9.71 23.99
C LYS A 235 -8.24 -9.17 24.31
N VAL A 236 -8.06 -8.69 25.52
CA VAL A 236 -6.79 -8.15 26.02
C VAL A 236 -6.09 -9.12 26.97
N ALA A 237 -6.88 -9.77 27.85
CA ALA A 237 -6.35 -10.67 28.88
C ALA A 237 -5.60 -11.88 28.26
N GLY A 238 -4.41 -12.14 28.79
CA GLY A 238 -3.58 -13.27 28.39
C GLY A 238 -2.57 -12.95 27.26
N PHE A 239 -2.49 -11.70 26.82
CA PHE A 239 -1.54 -11.27 25.79
C PHE A 239 -0.62 -10.18 26.32
N ALA A 240 0.67 -10.26 25.97
CA ALA A 240 1.68 -9.29 26.36
C ALA A 240 1.76 -8.07 25.42
N ASP A 241 1.27 -8.22 24.19
CA ASP A 241 1.34 -7.23 23.09
C ASP A 241 0.10 -6.30 23.01
N ILE A 242 -0.89 -6.52 23.88
CA ILE A 242 -2.08 -5.66 24.00
C ILE A 242 -2.27 -5.24 25.46
N LYS A 243 -2.44 -3.94 25.67
CA LYS A 243 -2.72 -3.36 26.97
C LYS A 243 -3.85 -2.34 26.87
N VAL A 244 -4.78 -2.37 27.83
CA VAL A 244 -5.71 -1.25 28.03
C VAL A 244 -4.97 -0.15 28.77
N LEU A 245 -5.08 1.06 28.25
CA LEU A 245 -4.45 2.23 28.85
C LEU A 245 -5.54 3.21 29.30
N PRO A 246 -5.61 3.56 30.59
CA PRO A 246 -6.44 4.64 31.11
C PRO A 246 -6.06 5.98 30.46
N GLY A 247 -7.05 6.86 30.28
CA GLY A 247 -6.82 8.13 29.59
C GLY A 247 -5.86 9.09 30.30
N ASP A 248 -5.78 9.00 31.61
CA ASP A 248 -4.85 9.77 32.48
C ASP A 248 -3.39 9.27 32.36
N GLU A 249 -3.16 8.01 32.00
CA GLU A 249 -1.82 7.45 31.77
C GLU A 249 -1.32 7.63 30.33
N LEU A 250 -2.14 8.19 29.42
CA LEU A 250 -1.83 8.19 27.99
C LEU A 250 -0.56 8.99 27.65
N ILE A 251 -0.36 10.14 28.30
CA ILE A 251 0.80 11.01 28.03
C ILE A 251 2.08 10.31 28.44
N ASP A 252 2.14 9.76 29.65
CA ASP A 252 3.31 9.07 30.18
C ASP A 252 3.65 7.82 29.36
N ALA A 253 2.62 7.12 28.90
CA ALA A 253 2.80 5.95 28.03
C ALA A 253 3.34 6.34 26.65
N LEU A 254 2.86 7.42 26.05
CA LEU A 254 3.37 7.91 24.77
C LEU A 254 4.81 8.41 24.90
N GLU A 255 5.13 9.15 25.96
CA GLU A 255 6.50 9.58 26.27
C GLU A 255 7.44 8.38 26.36
N THR A 256 7.04 7.37 27.14
CA THR A 256 7.79 6.11 27.27
C THR A 256 7.99 5.41 25.93
N CYS A 257 6.97 5.35 25.07
CA CYS A 257 7.07 4.73 23.76
C CYS A 257 8.00 5.53 22.84
N TYR A 258 7.89 6.86 22.83
CA TYR A 258 8.77 7.70 22.00
C TYR A 258 10.23 7.64 22.46
N ASP A 259 10.48 7.55 23.75
CA ASP A 259 11.84 7.43 24.30
C ASP A 259 12.45 6.06 24.01
N ARG A 260 11.66 4.99 24.12
CA ARG A 260 12.12 3.62 23.91
C ARG A 260 12.24 3.24 22.43
N ASP A 261 11.21 3.55 21.65
CA ASP A 261 11.04 3.02 20.30
C ASP A 261 11.28 4.11 19.23
N GLY A 262 11.13 5.37 19.59
CA GLY A 262 11.27 6.51 18.68
C GLY A 262 9.95 6.98 18.04
N LEU A 263 10.00 8.19 17.47
CA LEU A 263 8.84 8.81 16.81
C LEU A 263 8.39 8.06 15.57
N ASP A 264 9.32 7.43 14.84
CA ASP A 264 9.03 6.73 13.59
C ASP A 264 8.38 5.36 13.83
N GLU A 265 8.56 4.78 15.04
CA GLU A 265 8.05 3.45 15.40
C GLU A 265 6.78 3.52 16.26
N THR A 266 6.36 4.71 16.67
CA THR A 266 5.18 4.93 17.51
C THR A 266 4.11 5.71 16.77
N ILE A 267 2.87 5.19 16.70
CA ILE A 267 1.74 5.84 16.02
C ILE A 267 0.49 5.85 16.88
N VAL A 268 -0.24 6.96 16.85
CA VAL A 268 -1.58 7.09 17.44
C VAL A 268 -2.62 7.00 16.35
N ILE A 269 -3.51 6.02 16.43
CA ILE A 269 -4.58 5.81 15.46
C ILE A 269 -5.88 6.41 16.01
N CYS A 270 -6.50 7.30 15.22
CA CYS A 270 -7.71 8.02 15.57
C CYS A 270 -8.80 7.83 14.52
N ARG A 271 -10.05 8.03 14.93
CA ARG A 271 -11.22 7.93 14.05
C ARG A 271 -11.32 9.08 13.04
N SER A 272 -10.78 10.26 13.34
CA SER A 272 -10.95 11.45 12.50
C SER A 272 -9.73 12.35 12.48
N ASN A 273 -9.56 13.11 11.39
CA ASN A 273 -8.51 14.11 11.25
C ASN A 273 -8.58 15.20 12.36
N LYS A 274 -9.79 15.57 12.79
CA LYS A 274 -9.97 16.51 13.91
C LYS A 274 -9.33 15.98 15.19
N ARG A 275 -9.55 14.70 15.53
CA ARG A 275 -8.90 14.05 16.68
C ARG A 275 -7.40 13.90 16.49
N ALA A 276 -6.96 13.51 15.31
CA ALA A 276 -5.53 13.39 15.01
C ALA A 276 -4.81 14.74 15.25
N ASN A 277 -5.40 15.87 14.82
CA ASN A 277 -4.84 17.19 15.07
C ASN A 277 -4.77 17.54 16.57
N ILE A 278 -5.79 17.16 17.35
CA ILE A 278 -5.77 17.34 18.81
C ILE A 278 -4.61 16.56 19.45
N TYR A 279 -4.43 15.29 19.07
CA TYR A 279 -3.32 14.48 19.55
C TYR A 279 -1.97 15.03 19.09
N ASN A 280 -1.82 15.41 17.82
CA ASN A 280 -0.59 15.99 17.30
C ASN A 280 -0.18 17.23 18.07
N ASN A 281 -1.12 18.15 18.35
CA ASN A 281 -0.85 19.35 19.13
C ASN A 281 -0.49 19.01 20.58
N GLY A 282 -1.20 18.07 21.19
CA GLY A 282 -0.90 17.61 22.55
C GLY A 282 0.48 16.95 22.66
N ILE A 283 0.84 16.09 21.73
CA ILE A 283 2.16 15.46 21.66
C ILE A 283 3.25 16.50 21.46
N ARG A 284 3.07 17.40 20.48
CA ARG A 284 4.05 18.48 20.21
C ARG A 284 4.31 19.34 21.43
N SER A 285 3.25 19.80 22.12
CA SER A 285 3.40 20.71 23.25
C SER A 285 3.84 20.04 24.52
N ARG A 286 3.31 18.85 24.87
CA ARG A 286 3.51 18.19 26.18
C ARG A 286 4.66 17.19 26.22
N ILE A 287 4.96 16.53 25.10
CA ILE A 287 5.96 15.49 25.02
C ILE A 287 7.22 15.98 24.31
N LEU A 288 7.05 16.66 23.16
CA LEU A 288 8.17 17.12 22.35
C LEU A 288 8.61 18.55 22.66
N TRP A 289 7.92 19.25 23.57
CA TRP A 289 8.22 20.62 24.01
C TRP A 289 8.34 21.61 22.85
N ARG A 290 7.46 21.47 21.84
CA ARG A 290 7.40 22.30 20.62
C ARG A 290 6.18 23.19 20.69
N GLU A 291 6.40 24.48 20.96
CA GLU A 291 5.32 25.46 21.18
C GLU A 291 4.99 26.29 19.92
N ASP A 292 5.97 26.46 19.03
CA ASP A 292 5.73 27.21 17.78
C ASP A 292 4.83 26.41 16.83
N GLU A 293 4.17 27.12 15.90
CA GLU A 293 3.32 26.50 14.87
C GLU A 293 4.11 25.46 14.05
N LEU A 294 5.40 25.73 13.81
CA LEU A 294 6.31 24.84 13.10
C LEU A 294 7.69 24.88 13.73
N ASN A 295 8.23 23.72 14.08
CA ASN A 295 9.56 23.56 14.66
C ASN A 295 10.47 22.70 13.77
N THR A 296 11.77 22.95 13.85
CA THR A 296 12.77 22.02 13.28
C THR A 296 12.59 20.62 13.85
N GLY A 297 12.59 19.61 13.00
CA GLY A 297 12.34 18.22 13.37
C GLY A 297 10.87 17.81 13.37
N ASP A 298 9.91 18.70 13.07
CA ASP A 298 8.52 18.30 12.88
C ASP A 298 8.39 17.39 11.67
N LEU A 299 7.56 16.35 11.82
CA LEU A 299 7.15 15.46 10.75
C LEU A 299 5.85 15.99 10.16
N LEU A 300 5.89 16.32 8.88
CA LEU A 300 4.75 16.81 8.13
C LEU A 300 4.23 15.73 7.19
N MET A 301 2.92 15.67 7.02
CA MET A 301 2.27 14.86 5.99
C MET A 301 1.55 15.78 5.01
N VAL A 302 1.74 15.52 3.74
CA VAL A 302 1.07 16.25 2.66
C VAL A 302 -0.41 15.85 2.64
N ALA A 303 -1.30 16.79 2.93
CA ALA A 303 -2.74 16.53 2.99
C ALA A 303 -3.44 16.63 1.63
N LYS A 304 -2.82 17.31 0.66
CA LYS A 304 -3.32 17.45 -0.73
C LYS A 304 -2.14 17.48 -1.68
N ASN A 305 -2.33 16.98 -2.90
CA ASN A 305 -1.33 17.09 -3.94
C ASN A 305 -0.96 18.56 -4.16
N ASN A 306 0.34 18.84 -4.25
CA ASN A 306 0.86 20.17 -4.50
C ASN A 306 1.73 20.17 -5.75
N TYR A 307 1.44 21.09 -6.66
CA TYR A 307 2.08 21.20 -7.97
C TYR A 307 2.96 22.44 -8.08
N TYR A 308 2.68 23.46 -7.23
CA TYR A 308 3.31 24.77 -7.30
C TYR A 308 4.80 24.73 -6.92
N TRP A 309 5.14 24.01 -5.85
CA TRP A 309 6.50 24.00 -5.32
C TRP A 309 7.49 23.21 -6.17
N THR A 310 7.01 22.40 -7.10
CA THR A 310 7.84 21.55 -7.98
C THR A 310 8.05 22.13 -9.37
N GLU A 311 7.37 23.21 -9.70
CA GLU A 311 7.39 23.88 -11.03
C GLU A 311 8.81 24.19 -11.54
N LYS A 312 9.75 24.46 -10.64
CA LYS A 312 11.16 24.81 -10.95
C LYS A 312 12.13 23.62 -10.84
N GLN A 313 11.64 22.45 -10.47
CA GLN A 313 12.50 21.27 -10.24
C GLN A 313 12.24 20.19 -11.31
N LYS A 314 13.24 19.96 -12.16
CA LYS A 314 13.16 18.98 -13.28
C LYS A 314 12.99 17.52 -12.84
N GLU A 315 13.20 17.21 -11.56
CA GLU A 315 13.21 15.85 -11.04
C GLU A 315 11.92 15.46 -10.31
N MET A 316 10.99 16.41 -10.11
CA MET A 316 9.80 16.19 -9.30
C MET A 316 8.60 16.93 -9.92
N ASP A 317 7.64 16.19 -10.47
CA ASP A 317 6.47 16.78 -11.13
C ASP A 317 5.46 17.36 -10.13
N PHE A 318 5.29 16.73 -8.97
CA PHE A 318 4.42 17.20 -7.90
C PHE A 318 4.75 16.54 -6.56
N ILE A 319 4.25 17.13 -5.46
CA ILE A 319 4.30 16.55 -4.12
C ILE A 319 2.96 15.85 -3.87
N ALA A 320 3.00 14.52 -3.69
CA ALA A 320 1.79 13.72 -3.60
C ALA A 320 1.16 13.76 -2.20
N ASN A 321 -0.16 13.68 -2.14
CA ASN A 321 -0.90 13.42 -0.91
C ASN A 321 -0.36 12.17 -0.21
N GLY A 322 -0.18 12.23 1.11
CA GLY A 322 0.37 11.15 1.92
C GLY A 322 1.91 11.07 1.95
N GLU A 323 2.62 11.89 1.18
CA GLU A 323 4.08 12.02 1.33
C GLU A 323 4.42 12.67 2.68
N THR A 324 5.54 12.25 3.26
CA THR A 324 6.02 12.78 4.53
C THR A 324 7.33 13.55 4.35
N ALA A 325 7.49 14.61 5.12
CA ALA A 325 8.69 15.42 5.13
C ALA A 325 9.08 15.80 6.57
N VAL A 326 10.37 15.92 6.81
CA VAL A 326 10.92 16.41 8.09
C VAL A 326 11.36 17.86 7.93
N VAL A 327 10.90 18.72 8.81
CA VAL A 327 11.30 20.14 8.84
C VAL A 327 12.78 20.23 9.22
N ARG A 328 13.61 20.61 8.27
CA ARG A 328 15.07 20.76 8.50
C ARG A 328 15.42 22.11 9.14
N ARG A 329 14.72 23.16 8.75
CA ARG A 329 14.98 24.52 9.24
C ARG A 329 13.77 25.43 9.05
N VAL A 330 13.40 26.13 10.08
CA VAL A 330 12.40 27.23 10.02
C VAL A 330 13.15 28.55 9.87
N ARG A 331 12.82 29.33 8.85
CA ARG A 331 13.29 30.71 8.69
C ARG A 331 12.09 31.62 8.83
N ARG A 332 12.19 32.64 9.72
CA ARG A 332 11.20 33.70 9.75
C ARG A 332 11.45 34.58 8.52
N THR A 333 10.50 34.60 7.60
CA THR A 333 10.40 35.68 6.58
C THR A 333 9.80 36.89 7.27
N ARG A 334 10.51 38.01 7.23
CA ARG A 334 9.99 39.31 7.66
C ARG A 334 9.03 39.84 6.61
#